data_84313b0abe59e4c50971c8b14201b6da
#
_entry.id   84313b0abe59e4c50971c8b14201b6da
#
_cell.length_a   1.000
_cell.length_b   1.000
_cell.length_c   1.000
_cell.angle_alpha   90.00
_cell.angle_beta   90.00
_cell.angle_gamma   90.00
#
_symmetry.space_group_name_H-M   'P 1'
#
loop_
_entity.id
_entity.type
_entity.pdbx_description
1 polymer ?
#
loop_
_entity_poly.entity_id
_entity_poly.type
_entity_poly.pdbx_seq_one_letter_code
_entity_poly.pdbx_strand_id
1 'polypeptide(L)'
;MSLGTSGVLSVVGDRFMPNPASAVHAFCHAIPDRWQLMSVVLSAASCLRWVCKLTGTDEPTLLAEVEALDAGALAAAPLFLPYLSGERTPHNDPYAQGVFFGMTHATERAHLGYAVLEGVTLGLADGFDALHAAGVEADALSLIGGGARSAYWAQLIADALNVRTRQHGGGETGAALGAARLGWLAVGGDPHAVLGKPPVRAEYAPDAARHAALRERLAAFRALYRHVRPLYEPSRARLA
;
A
#
# COMPACT_ATOMS: atom_id res chain seq x y z
N MET A 1 3.54 4.97 -6.40
CA MET A 1 3.41 4.15 -5.17
C MET A 1 4.61 3.21 -5.08
N SER A 2 5.23 3.12 -3.93
CA SER A 2 6.26 2.10 -3.62
C SER A 2 5.65 0.99 -2.77
N LEU A 3 5.76 -0.26 -3.20
CA LEU A 3 5.29 -1.46 -2.50
C LEU A 3 6.51 -2.33 -2.14
N GLY A 4 7.24 -1.86 -1.15
CA GLY A 4 8.41 -2.52 -0.57
C GLY A 4 8.13 -3.11 0.80
N THR A 5 9.12 -3.14 1.70
CA THR A 5 8.91 -3.53 3.11
C THR A 5 7.77 -2.74 3.72
N SER A 6 7.76 -1.43 3.54
CA SER A 6 6.65 -0.50 3.78
C SER A 6 5.95 -0.12 2.47
N GLY A 7 4.75 0.46 2.57
CA GLY A 7 4.00 1.00 1.46
C GLY A 7 3.98 2.53 1.50
N VAL A 8 4.31 3.19 0.40
CA VAL A 8 4.29 4.66 0.32
C VAL A 8 3.55 5.09 -0.92
N LEU A 9 2.47 5.84 -0.72
CA LEU A 9 1.86 6.63 -1.79
C LEU A 9 2.49 8.03 -1.77
N SER A 10 3.04 8.44 -2.90
CA SER A 10 3.65 9.75 -3.05
C SER A 10 3.04 10.44 -4.25
N VAL A 11 2.58 11.66 -4.06
CA VAL A 11 2.01 12.50 -5.10
C VAL A 11 2.74 13.84 -5.10
N VAL A 12 3.05 14.34 -6.29
CA VAL A 12 3.69 15.65 -6.48
C VAL A 12 2.64 16.63 -6.99
N GLY A 13 2.49 17.76 -6.29
CA GLY A 13 1.57 18.83 -6.62
C GLY A 13 2.27 20.20 -6.68
N ASP A 14 1.50 21.22 -6.97
CA ASP A 14 1.94 22.61 -7.07
C ASP A 14 1.66 23.44 -5.80
N ARG A 15 1.02 22.83 -4.80
CA ARG A 15 0.62 23.50 -3.55
C ARG A 15 0.97 22.66 -2.32
N PHE A 16 1.22 23.35 -1.22
CA PHE A 16 1.36 22.74 0.09
C PHE A 16 -0.03 22.41 0.66
N MET A 17 -0.32 21.12 0.81
CA MET A 17 -1.63 20.61 1.25
C MET A 17 -1.44 19.61 2.41
N PRO A 18 -1.09 20.06 3.63
CA PRO A 18 -0.88 19.16 4.75
C PRO A 18 -2.20 18.60 5.29
N ASN A 19 -2.18 17.35 5.74
CA ASN A 19 -3.26 16.75 6.54
C ASN A 19 -2.66 16.08 7.79
N PRO A 20 -2.26 16.87 8.80
CA PRO A 20 -1.61 16.33 10.00
C PRO A 20 -2.56 15.46 10.84
N ALA A 21 -3.88 15.69 10.78
CA ALA A 21 -4.88 14.88 11.49
C ALA A 21 -4.86 13.42 11.05
N SER A 22 -4.50 13.15 9.79
CA SER A 22 -4.35 11.80 9.24
C SER A 22 -2.89 11.41 9.01
N ALA A 23 -1.93 12.10 9.63
CA ALA A 23 -0.49 11.85 9.49
C ALA A 23 0.00 11.82 8.02
N VAL A 24 -0.62 12.60 7.14
CA VAL A 24 -0.12 12.84 5.77
C VAL A 24 1.07 13.78 5.85
N HIS A 25 2.19 13.36 5.26
CA HIS A 25 3.38 14.19 5.17
C HIS A 25 3.30 15.12 3.96
N ALA A 26 3.75 16.36 4.13
CA ALA A 26 3.91 17.32 3.06
C ALA A 26 5.31 17.95 3.14
N PHE A 27 6.10 17.83 2.05
CA PHE A 27 7.47 18.30 1.97
C PHE A 27 7.69 19.13 0.71
N CYS A 28 8.70 20.01 0.72
CA CYS A 28 9.23 20.57 -0.50
C CYS A 28 9.77 19.45 -1.39
N HIS A 29 9.44 19.50 -2.67
CA HIS A 29 10.01 18.58 -3.65
C HIS A 29 11.40 19.05 -4.09
N ALA A 30 12.25 18.13 -4.59
CA ALA A 30 13.55 18.49 -5.13
C ALA A 30 13.48 19.36 -6.40
N ILE A 31 12.35 19.31 -7.13
CA ILE A 31 12.07 20.20 -8.25
C ILE A 31 11.46 21.49 -7.68
N PRO A 32 11.97 22.68 -8.06
CA PRO A 32 11.42 23.95 -7.59
C PRO A 32 9.93 24.08 -7.83
N ASP A 33 9.26 24.82 -6.94
CA ASP A 33 7.82 25.13 -6.99
C ASP A 33 6.92 23.88 -7.02
N ARG A 34 7.39 22.79 -6.40
CA ARG A 34 6.62 21.54 -6.24
C ARG A 34 6.64 21.07 -4.80
N TRP A 35 5.59 20.40 -4.44
CA TRP A 35 5.39 19.78 -3.13
C TRP A 35 5.17 18.28 -3.27
N GLN A 36 5.70 17.51 -2.32
CA GLN A 36 5.49 16.07 -2.24
C GLN A 36 4.59 15.78 -1.05
N LEU A 37 3.45 15.15 -1.32
CA LEU A 37 2.55 14.63 -0.30
C LEU A 37 2.72 13.13 -0.23
N MET A 38 2.73 12.58 1.00
CA MET A 38 2.91 11.15 1.21
C MET A 38 1.96 10.61 2.27
N SER A 39 1.35 9.46 1.98
CA SER A 39 0.85 8.54 2.99
C SER A 39 1.80 7.35 3.13
N VAL A 40 1.96 6.86 4.35
CA VAL A 40 2.92 5.81 4.69
C VAL A 40 2.22 4.71 5.47
N VAL A 41 2.29 3.49 4.95
CA VAL A 41 1.91 2.24 5.61
C VAL A 41 3.19 1.53 6.03
N LEU A 42 3.37 1.26 7.33
CA LEU A 42 4.65 0.80 7.88
C LEU A 42 4.97 -0.65 7.52
N SER A 43 3.97 -1.48 7.28
CA SER A 43 4.14 -2.88 6.92
C SER A 43 3.33 -3.20 5.65
N ALA A 44 4.02 -3.45 4.53
CA ALA A 44 3.41 -3.72 3.24
C ALA A 44 3.85 -5.08 2.66
N ALA A 45 4.74 -5.13 1.67
CA ALA A 45 5.19 -6.41 1.13
C ALA A 45 5.98 -7.26 2.16
N SER A 46 6.44 -6.67 3.26
CA SER A 46 6.96 -7.41 4.40
C SER A 46 5.93 -8.34 5.04
N CYS A 47 4.64 -8.00 5.01
CA CYS A 47 3.57 -8.85 5.53
C CYS A 47 3.43 -10.15 4.72
N LEU A 48 3.61 -10.08 3.38
CA LEU A 48 3.59 -11.28 2.54
C LEU A 48 4.74 -12.23 2.92
N ARG A 49 5.94 -11.71 3.05
CA ARG A 49 7.11 -12.52 3.50
C ARG A 49 6.89 -13.08 4.90
N TRP A 50 6.31 -12.30 5.79
CA TRP A 50 6.01 -12.72 7.16
C TRP A 50 5.01 -13.88 7.19
N VAL A 51 3.90 -13.81 6.45
CA VAL A 51 2.91 -14.89 6.42
C VAL A 51 3.47 -16.14 5.71
N CYS A 52 4.30 -15.98 4.66
CA CYS A 52 5.02 -17.10 4.06
C CYS A 52 5.88 -17.85 5.08
N LYS A 53 6.64 -17.11 5.90
CA LYS A 53 7.45 -17.69 6.99
C LYS A 53 6.58 -18.42 8.02
N LEU A 54 5.45 -17.87 8.42
CA LEU A 54 4.53 -18.48 9.38
C LEU A 54 3.91 -19.77 8.85
N THR A 55 3.62 -19.82 7.56
CA THR A 55 2.91 -20.94 6.92
C THR A 55 3.84 -21.92 6.21
N GLY A 56 5.16 -21.73 6.31
CA GLY A 56 6.16 -22.66 5.77
C GLY A 56 6.18 -22.72 4.24
N THR A 57 5.96 -21.58 3.56
CA THR A 57 5.94 -21.49 2.08
C THR A 57 6.79 -20.31 1.60
N ASP A 58 6.91 -20.13 0.30
CA ASP A 58 7.52 -18.98 -0.35
C ASP A 58 6.46 -18.07 -1.02
N GLU A 59 6.87 -16.85 -1.40
CA GLU A 59 5.95 -15.87 -2.00
C GLU A 59 5.37 -16.34 -3.35
N PRO A 60 6.12 -16.93 -4.30
CA PRO A 60 5.55 -17.43 -5.56
C PRO A 60 4.49 -18.51 -5.36
N THR A 61 4.76 -19.47 -4.47
CA THR A 61 3.83 -20.56 -4.16
C THR A 61 2.54 -20.01 -3.54
N LEU A 62 2.66 -19.15 -2.54
CA LEU A 62 1.49 -18.55 -1.87
C LEU A 62 0.66 -17.70 -2.83
N LEU A 63 1.31 -16.90 -3.70
CA LEU A 63 0.61 -16.11 -4.71
C LEU A 63 -0.17 -17.00 -5.68
N ALA A 64 0.42 -18.09 -6.15
CA ALA A 64 -0.27 -19.05 -7.02
C ALA A 64 -1.48 -19.70 -6.33
N GLU A 65 -1.38 -20.03 -5.05
CA GLU A 65 -2.51 -20.55 -4.25
C GLU A 65 -3.63 -19.50 -4.09
N VAL A 66 -3.27 -18.23 -3.87
CA VAL A 66 -4.22 -17.12 -3.78
C VAL A 66 -4.93 -16.90 -5.11
N GLU A 67 -4.21 -16.94 -6.23
CA GLU A 67 -4.78 -16.77 -7.57
C GLU A 67 -5.75 -17.89 -7.95
N ALA A 68 -5.61 -19.06 -7.33
CA ALA A 68 -6.51 -20.22 -7.54
C ALA A 68 -7.81 -20.15 -6.70
N LEU A 69 -7.94 -19.22 -5.76
CA LEU A 69 -9.16 -19.07 -4.95
C LEU A 69 -10.32 -18.58 -5.80
N ASP A 70 -11.47 -19.19 -5.63
CA ASP A 70 -12.72 -18.72 -6.22
C ASP A 70 -13.33 -17.55 -5.43
N ALA A 71 -14.39 -16.96 -5.96
CA ALA A 71 -15.03 -15.80 -5.36
C ALA A 71 -15.61 -16.10 -3.94
N GLY A 72 -16.08 -17.32 -3.70
CA GLY A 72 -16.59 -17.75 -2.40
C GLY A 72 -15.47 -17.83 -1.36
N ALA A 73 -14.34 -18.41 -1.73
CA ALA A 73 -13.15 -18.50 -0.89
C ALA A 73 -12.55 -17.12 -0.58
N LEU A 74 -12.50 -16.23 -1.57
CA LEU A 74 -12.06 -14.84 -1.36
C LEU A 74 -12.97 -14.10 -0.37
N ALA A 75 -14.29 -14.27 -0.48
CA ALA A 75 -15.27 -13.67 0.42
C ALA A 75 -15.18 -14.24 1.85
N ALA A 76 -14.79 -15.50 2.00
CA ALA A 76 -14.62 -16.19 3.29
C ALA A 76 -13.27 -15.88 3.96
N ALA A 77 -12.35 -15.20 3.28
CA ALA A 77 -11.04 -14.87 3.84
C ALA A 77 -11.17 -13.90 5.03
N PRO A 78 -10.37 -14.11 6.10
CA PRO A 78 -10.39 -13.24 7.27
C PRO A 78 -9.96 -11.81 6.90
N LEU A 79 -10.39 -10.82 7.69
CA LEU A 79 -9.80 -9.48 7.64
C LEU A 79 -8.41 -9.50 8.29
N PHE A 80 -7.48 -8.75 7.71
CA PHE A 80 -6.15 -8.59 8.28
C PHE A 80 -5.79 -7.12 8.46
N LEU A 81 -5.48 -6.70 9.69
CA LEU A 81 -4.85 -5.42 9.98
C LEU A 81 -3.32 -5.60 9.85
N PRO A 82 -2.65 -4.95 8.88
CA PRO A 82 -1.23 -5.20 8.60
C PRO A 82 -0.25 -4.48 9.54
N TYR A 83 -0.68 -4.07 10.72
CA TYR A 83 0.04 -3.15 11.61
C TYR A 83 1.14 -3.82 12.44
N LEU A 84 1.96 -4.69 11.79
CA LEU A 84 3.01 -5.47 12.44
C LEU A 84 4.13 -4.61 13.08
N SER A 85 4.23 -3.34 12.69
CA SER A 85 5.25 -2.39 13.15
C SER A 85 4.65 -1.07 13.62
N GLY A 86 3.42 -1.12 14.14
CA GLY A 86 2.62 0.08 14.31
C GLY A 86 2.05 0.58 12.98
N GLU A 87 1.41 1.75 12.98
CA GLU A 87 0.95 2.35 11.73
C GLU A 87 1.07 3.88 11.74
N ARG A 88 1.43 4.45 10.57
CA ARG A 88 1.53 5.89 10.39
C ARG A 88 0.23 6.47 9.85
N THR A 89 -0.03 6.38 8.56
CA THR A 89 -1.20 6.98 7.92
C THR A 89 -2.36 5.98 7.88
N PRO A 90 -3.58 6.32 8.33
CA PRO A 90 -3.99 7.62 8.88
C PRO A 90 -3.93 7.71 10.41
N HIS A 91 -3.45 6.68 11.11
CA HIS A 91 -3.67 6.48 12.54
C HIS A 91 -2.64 7.14 13.45
N ASN A 92 -1.39 7.30 12.98
CA ASN A 92 -0.23 7.72 13.78
C ASN A 92 -0.15 6.96 15.12
N ASP A 93 -0.35 5.64 15.06
CA ASP A 93 -0.38 4.75 16.22
C ASP A 93 0.82 3.79 16.21
N PRO A 94 1.90 4.10 16.96
CA PRO A 94 3.08 3.25 17.02
C PRO A 94 2.84 1.93 17.78
N TYR A 95 1.72 1.81 18.47
CA TYR A 95 1.36 0.65 19.27
C TYR A 95 0.37 -0.29 18.58
N ALA A 96 -0.15 0.09 17.42
CA ALA A 96 -1.01 -0.76 16.62
C ALA A 96 -0.31 -2.10 16.29
N GLN A 97 -1.07 -3.18 16.29
CA GLN A 97 -0.57 -4.54 16.08
C GLN A 97 -1.34 -5.24 14.97
N GLY A 98 -0.71 -6.25 14.36
CA GLY A 98 -1.35 -7.09 13.35
C GLY A 98 -2.48 -7.93 13.96
N VAL A 99 -3.61 -8.03 13.25
CA VAL A 99 -4.79 -8.81 13.69
C VAL A 99 -5.37 -9.56 12.50
N PHE A 100 -5.57 -10.88 12.66
CA PHE A 100 -6.48 -11.64 11.81
C PHE A 100 -7.83 -11.77 12.51
N PHE A 101 -8.90 -11.42 11.82
CA PHE A 101 -10.26 -11.49 12.35
C PHE A 101 -11.16 -12.29 11.44
N GLY A 102 -11.96 -13.20 12.02
CA GLY A 102 -12.92 -14.02 11.27
C GLY A 102 -12.36 -15.36 10.79
N MET A 103 -11.25 -15.85 11.34
CA MET A 103 -10.74 -17.19 11.06
C MET A 103 -11.70 -18.28 11.58
N THR A 104 -11.81 -19.36 10.82
CA THR A 104 -12.60 -20.56 11.15
C THR A 104 -11.76 -21.81 10.92
N HIS A 105 -12.28 -22.99 11.24
CA HIS A 105 -11.62 -24.26 10.92
C HIS A 105 -11.42 -24.50 9.40
N ALA A 106 -12.19 -23.80 8.55
CA ALA A 106 -12.06 -23.87 7.10
C ALA A 106 -11.02 -22.88 6.54
N THR A 107 -10.40 -22.07 7.41
CA THR A 107 -9.38 -21.11 6.97
C THR A 107 -8.08 -21.85 6.63
N GLU A 108 -7.69 -21.80 5.38
CA GLU A 108 -6.47 -22.39 4.85
C GLU A 108 -5.38 -21.35 4.59
N ARG A 109 -4.17 -21.80 4.25
CA ARG A 109 -3.02 -20.94 3.96
C ARG A 109 -3.31 -19.92 2.86
N ALA A 110 -3.98 -20.32 1.78
CA ALA A 110 -4.36 -19.41 0.69
C ALA A 110 -5.27 -18.28 1.17
N HIS A 111 -6.21 -18.55 2.08
CA HIS A 111 -7.06 -17.52 2.68
C HIS A 111 -6.26 -16.51 3.51
N LEU A 112 -5.23 -16.97 4.25
CA LEU A 112 -4.32 -16.09 4.98
C LEU A 112 -3.46 -15.25 4.02
N GLY A 113 -2.99 -15.84 2.93
CA GLY A 113 -2.27 -15.17 1.85
C GLY A 113 -3.10 -14.03 1.26
N TYR A 114 -4.34 -14.34 0.84
CA TYR A 114 -5.25 -13.32 0.32
C TYR A 114 -5.56 -12.23 1.36
N ALA A 115 -5.87 -12.62 2.60
CA ALA A 115 -6.13 -11.67 3.67
C ALA A 115 -4.96 -10.69 3.87
N VAL A 116 -3.72 -11.14 3.74
CA VAL A 116 -2.53 -10.28 3.81
C VAL A 116 -2.46 -9.33 2.61
N LEU A 117 -2.64 -9.82 1.38
CA LEU A 117 -2.64 -8.96 0.18
C LEU A 117 -3.74 -7.91 0.26
N GLU A 118 -4.96 -8.34 0.63
CA GLU A 118 -6.11 -7.45 0.79
C GLU A 118 -5.90 -6.46 1.94
N GLY A 119 -5.48 -6.91 3.13
CA GLY A 119 -5.29 -6.06 4.30
C GLY A 119 -4.26 -4.95 4.06
N VAL A 120 -3.14 -5.27 3.43
CA VAL A 120 -2.15 -4.25 3.00
C VAL A 120 -2.77 -3.29 1.98
N THR A 121 -3.53 -3.82 1.01
CA THR A 121 -4.21 -3.00 0.00
C THR A 121 -5.26 -2.07 0.62
N LEU A 122 -6.01 -2.55 1.61
CA LEU A 122 -6.97 -1.73 2.36
C LEU A 122 -6.27 -0.66 3.20
N GLY A 123 -5.12 -0.95 3.80
CA GLY A 123 -4.28 0.05 4.47
C GLY A 123 -3.79 1.13 3.50
N LEU A 124 -3.38 0.74 2.28
CA LEU A 124 -3.04 1.69 1.22
C LEU A 124 -4.24 2.52 0.77
N ALA A 125 -5.43 1.91 0.67
CA ALA A 125 -6.68 2.63 0.33
C ALA A 125 -7.05 3.63 1.44
N ASP A 126 -6.86 3.27 2.70
CA ASP A 126 -7.07 4.17 3.84
C ASP A 126 -6.13 5.39 3.78
N GLY A 127 -4.86 5.14 3.46
CA GLY A 127 -3.87 6.20 3.22
C GLY A 127 -4.17 7.04 1.97
N PHE A 128 -4.73 6.46 0.93
CA PHE A 128 -5.15 7.18 -0.28
C PHE A 128 -6.36 8.07 -0.02
N ASP A 129 -7.35 7.59 0.73
CA ASP A 129 -8.49 8.41 1.18
C ASP A 129 -8.00 9.62 2.02
N ALA A 130 -6.95 9.45 2.84
CA ALA A 130 -6.34 10.55 3.60
C ALA A 130 -5.65 11.59 2.70
N LEU A 131 -5.03 11.17 1.59
CA LEU A 131 -4.48 12.06 0.56
C LEU A 131 -5.61 12.79 -0.19
N HIS A 132 -6.68 12.09 -0.57
CA HIS A 132 -7.87 12.70 -1.18
C HIS A 132 -8.49 13.76 -0.28
N ALA A 133 -8.60 13.51 1.03
CA ALA A 133 -9.09 14.48 2.01
C ALA A 133 -8.18 15.72 2.13
N ALA A 134 -6.89 15.60 1.76
CA ALA A 134 -5.98 16.74 1.61
C ALA A 134 -6.11 17.46 0.25
N GLY A 135 -6.99 17.01 -0.64
CA GLY A 135 -7.21 17.61 -1.97
C GLY A 135 -6.35 17.03 -3.09
N VAL A 136 -5.76 15.85 -2.88
CA VAL A 136 -4.98 15.15 -3.92
C VAL A 136 -5.93 14.43 -4.87
N GLU A 137 -5.74 14.60 -6.15
CA GLU A 137 -6.37 13.82 -7.22
C GLU A 137 -5.30 13.07 -8.03
N ALA A 138 -5.58 11.85 -8.45
CA ALA A 138 -4.68 11.06 -9.26
C ALA A 138 -5.47 10.14 -10.21
N ASP A 139 -5.20 10.23 -11.51
CA ASP A 139 -5.81 9.39 -12.54
C ASP A 139 -5.11 8.04 -12.69
N ALA A 140 -3.84 7.98 -12.33
CA ALA A 140 -3.03 6.77 -12.40
C ALA A 140 -1.86 6.82 -11.41
N LEU A 141 -1.48 5.64 -10.89
CA LEU A 141 -0.37 5.45 -9.98
C LEU A 141 0.69 4.54 -10.61
N SER A 142 1.94 4.98 -10.65
CA SER A 142 3.07 4.13 -11.00
C SER A 142 3.42 3.24 -9.81
N LEU A 143 3.54 1.92 -10.03
CA LEU A 143 3.93 0.95 -9.02
C LEU A 143 5.43 0.63 -9.13
N ILE A 144 6.14 0.66 -8.01
CA ILE A 144 7.54 0.26 -7.87
C ILE A 144 7.73 -0.62 -6.63
N GLY A 145 8.85 -1.31 -6.53
CA GLY A 145 9.18 -2.18 -5.41
C GLY A 145 8.85 -3.66 -5.66
N GLY A 146 9.24 -4.51 -4.71
CA GLY A 146 9.13 -5.97 -4.86
C GLY A 146 7.69 -6.47 -5.01
N GLY A 147 6.76 -5.96 -4.22
CA GLY A 147 5.34 -6.32 -4.28
C GLY A 147 4.66 -5.91 -5.59
N ALA A 148 5.17 -4.87 -6.24
CA ALA A 148 4.67 -4.41 -7.54
C ALA A 148 4.92 -5.40 -8.69
N ARG A 149 5.68 -6.49 -8.49
CA ARG A 149 5.92 -7.51 -9.53
C ARG A 149 4.70 -8.42 -9.72
N SER A 150 3.86 -8.61 -8.69
CA SER A 150 2.64 -9.40 -8.82
C SER A 150 1.58 -8.65 -9.62
N ALA A 151 1.16 -9.23 -10.74
CA ALA A 151 0.06 -8.73 -11.55
C ALA A 151 -1.26 -8.77 -10.77
N TYR A 152 -1.47 -9.85 -10.01
CA TYR A 152 -2.64 -10.02 -9.15
C TYR A 152 -2.75 -8.89 -8.11
N TRP A 153 -1.64 -8.60 -7.41
CA TRP A 153 -1.64 -7.54 -6.40
C TRP A 153 -1.77 -6.14 -7.02
N ALA A 154 -1.15 -5.92 -8.19
CA ALA A 154 -1.29 -4.66 -8.94
C ALA A 154 -2.76 -4.40 -9.34
N GLN A 155 -3.48 -5.44 -9.79
CA GLN A 155 -4.91 -5.37 -10.09
C GLN A 155 -5.74 -5.13 -8.81
N LEU A 156 -5.47 -5.85 -7.72
CA LEU A 156 -6.17 -5.67 -6.45
C LEU A 156 -6.03 -4.23 -5.92
N ILE A 157 -4.84 -3.64 -6.06
CA ILE A 157 -4.60 -2.24 -5.69
C ILE A 157 -5.40 -1.29 -6.61
N ALA A 158 -5.43 -1.54 -7.92
CA ALA A 158 -6.23 -0.74 -8.84
C ALA A 158 -7.71 -0.76 -8.47
N ASP A 159 -8.24 -1.95 -8.17
CA ASP A 159 -9.64 -2.15 -7.77
C ASP A 159 -9.95 -1.44 -6.44
N ALA A 160 -9.09 -1.57 -5.43
CA ALA A 160 -9.33 -0.96 -4.12
C ALA A 160 -9.28 0.57 -4.15
N LEU A 161 -8.32 1.14 -4.86
CA LEU A 161 -8.13 2.59 -4.94
C LEU A 161 -9.02 3.26 -5.99
N ASN A 162 -9.67 2.49 -6.87
CA ASN A 162 -10.39 2.98 -8.06
C ASN A 162 -9.54 3.88 -8.96
N VAL A 163 -8.26 3.53 -9.12
CA VAL A 163 -7.29 4.30 -9.90
C VAL A 163 -6.48 3.34 -10.76
N ARG A 164 -6.19 3.70 -12.00
CA ARG A 164 -5.28 2.91 -12.84
C ARG A 164 -3.92 2.76 -12.19
N THR A 165 -3.38 1.54 -12.18
CA THR A 165 -2.01 1.28 -11.74
C THR A 165 -1.13 0.90 -12.92
N ARG A 166 0.14 1.34 -12.90
CA ARG A 166 1.09 1.13 -13.99
C ARG A 166 2.39 0.55 -13.49
N GLN A 167 2.84 -0.52 -14.10
CA GLN A 167 4.19 -1.05 -13.94
C GLN A 167 5.09 -0.50 -15.05
N HIS A 168 6.29 -0.07 -14.70
CA HIS A 168 7.25 0.51 -15.63
C HIS A 168 8.49 -0.38 -15.79
N GLY A 169 9.16 -0.30 -16.95
CA GLY A 169 10.48 -0.88 -17.15
C GLY A 169 11.49 -0.24 -16.17
N GLY A 170 12.29 -1.07 -15.49
CA GLY A 170 13.27 -0.57 -14.52
C GLY A 170 12.66 -0.10 -13.18
N GLY A 171 11.39 -0.43 -12.89
CA GLY A 171 10.71 -0.05 -11.64
C GLY A 171 11.37 -0.59 -10.36
N GLU A 172 12.20 -1.61 -10.48
CA GLU A 172 13.02 -2.15 -9.38
C GLU A 172 14.17 -1.22 -8.95
N THR A 173 14.64 -0.33 -9.83
CA THR A 173 15.73 0.62 -9.51
C THR A 173 15.22 1.89 -8.80
N GLY A 174 13.93 2.10 -8.74
CA GLY A 174 13.17 3.16 -8.07
C GLY A 174 13.96 4.33 -7.49
N ALA A 175 14.32 4.24 -6.21
CA ALA A 175 15.02 5.30 -5.50
C ALA A 175 16.43 5.58 -6.05
N ALA A 176 17.17 4.55 -6.48
CA ALA A 176 18.51 4.72 -7.05
C ALA A 176 18.47 5.48 -8.38
N LEU A 177 17.48 5.19 -9.23
CA LEU A 177 17.27 5.95 -10.46
C LEU A 177 16.89 7.42 -10.16
N GLY A 178 16.06 7.66 -9.14
CA GLY A 178 15.72 9.00 -8.68
C GLY A 178 16.97 9.79 -8.23
N ALA A 179 17.80 9.18 -7.40
CA ALA A 179 19.04 9.77 -6.93
C ALA A 179 20.02 10.09 -8.08
N ALA A 180 20.18 9.16 -9.03
CA ALA A 180 21.03 9.38 -10.22
C ALA A 180 20.52 10.55 -11.08
N ARG A 181 19.21 10.66 -11.26
CA ARG A 181 18.59 11.79 -11.96
C ARG A 181 18.82 13.13 -11.26
N LEU A 182 18.68 13.17 -9.92
CA LEU A 182 18.99 14.37 -9.14
C LEU A 182 20.46 14.75 -9.26
N GLY A 183 21.38 13.77 -9.20
CA GLY A 183 22.80 14.01 -9.43
C GLY A 183 23.11 14.58 -10.81
N TRP A 184 22.45 14.05 -11.85
CA TRP A 184 22.58 14.57 -13.21
C TRP A 184 22.08 16.01 -13.35
N LEU A 185 20.93 16.33 -12.76
CA LEU A 185 20.40 17.69 -12.74
C LEU A 185 21.33 18.65 -12.00
N ALA A 186 21.96 18.22 -10.90
CA ALA A 186 22.85 19.04 -10.11
C ALA A 186 24.12 19.48 -10.88
N VAL A 187 24.55 18.71 -11.89
CA VAL A 187 25.69 19.05 -12.75
C VAL A 187 25.26 19.67 -14.10
N GLY A 188 24.04 20.16 -14.20
CA GLY A 188 23.53 20.87 -15.39
C GLY A 188 22.90 19.99 -16.46
N GLY A 189 22.49 18.77 -16.13
CA GLY A 189 21.76 17.89 -17.06
C GLY A 189 20.42 18.49 -17.47
N ASP A 190 20.00 18.23 -18.72
CA ASP A 190 18.73 18.71 -19.25
C ASP A 190 17.54 18.07 -18.51
N PRO A 191 16.68 18.85 -17.83
CA PRO A 191 15.52 18.34 -17.12
C PRO A 191 14.57 17.53 -18.03
N HIS A 192 14.38 17.92 -19.30
CA HIS A 192 13.48 17.24 -20.23
C HIS A 192 13.98 15.83 -20.57
N ALA A 193 15.29 15.66 -20.70
CA ALA A 193 15.91 14.35 -20.95
C ALA A 193 15.89 13.46 -19.70
N VAL A 194 16.06 14.05 -18.51
CA VAL A 194 16.23 13.32 -17.25
C VAL A 194 14.90 12.92 -16.62
N LEU A 195 13.86 13.78 -16.68
CA LEU A 195 12.60 13.59 -15.96
C LEU A 195 11.54 12.77 -16.72
N GLY A 196 11.92 12.17 -17.86
CA GLY A 196 11.04 11.30 -18.64
C GLY A 196 10.54 10.11 -17.81
N LYS A 197 9.26 9.76 -17.95
CA LYS A 197 8.71 8.53 -17.35
C LYS A 197 9.23 7.32 -18.14
N PRO A 198 9.67 6.24 -17.44
CA PRO A 198 10.02 5.00 -18.12
C PRO A 198 8.82 4.42 -18.88
N PRO A 199 9.05 3.59 -19.94
CA PRO A 199 7.97 2.94 -20.68
C PRO A 199 7.07 2.13 -19.76
N VAL A 200 5.76 2.20 -19.99
CA VAL A 200 4.77 1.37 -19.30
C VAL A 200 4.88 -0.06 -19.83
N ARG A 201 5.04 -1.03 -18.94
CA ARG A 201 5.07 -2.47 -19.24
C ARG A 201 3.70 -3.12 -19.14
N ALA A 202 2.93 -2.72 -18.12
CA ALA A 202 1.58 -3.19 -17.89
C ALA A 202 0.75 -2.09 -17.21
N GLU A 203 -0.54 -2.07 -17.53
CA GLU A 203 -1.51 -1.18 -16.93
C GLU A 203 -2.71 -2.01 -16.46
N TYR A 204 -3.23 -1.72 -15.27
CA TYR A 204 -4.38 -2.37 -14.66
C TYR A 204 -5.44 -1.32 -14.42
N ALA A 205 -6.58 -1.48 -15.07
CA ALA A 205 -7.75 -0.64 -14.88
C ALA A 205 -8.60 -1.18 -13.72
N PRO A 206 -9.20 -0.32 -12.90
CA PRO A 206 -10.07 -0.76 -11.82
C PRO A 206 -11.35 -1.42 -12.36
N ASP A 207 -11.80 -2.48 -11.69
CA ASP A 207 -13.10 -3.09 -11.89
C ASP A 207 -14.12 -2.50 -10.89
N ALA A 208 -15.24 -1.96 -11.39
CA ALA A 208 -16.22 -1.26 -10.57
C ALA A 208 -16.92 -2.17 -9.54
N ALA A 209 -17.19 -3.43 -9.89
CA ALA A 209 -17.83 -4.37 -8.97
C ALA A 209 -16.89 -4.79 -7.85
N ARG A 210 -15.62 -5.07 -8.18
CA ARG A 210 -14.56 -5.34 -7.19
C ARG A 210 -14.30 -4.13 -6.31
N HIS A 211 -14.27 -2.94 -6.89
CA HIS A 211 -14.14 -1.71 -6.11
C HIS A 211 -15.24 -1.60 -5.06
N ALA A 212 -16.50 -1.76 -5.45
CA ALA A 212 -17.64 -1.69 -4.53
C ALA A 212 -17.49 -2.70 -3.36
N ALA A 213 -17.18 -3.96 -3.66
CA ALA A 213 -16.93 -4.98 -2.65
C ALA A 213 -15.77 -4.64 -1.71
N LEU A 214 -14.65 -4.13 -2.24
CA LEU A 214 -13.49 -3.73 -1.45
C LEU A 214 -13.79 -2.48 -0.59
N ARG A 215 -14.68 -1.58 -0.99
CA ARG A 215 -15.13 -0.46 -0.14
C ARG A 215 -15.93 -0.93 1.07
N GLU A 216 -16.77 -1.97 0.92
CA GLU A 216 -17.45 -2.60 2.05
C GLU A 216 -16.44 -3.25 3.01
N ARG A 217 -15.46 -3.98 2.46
CA ARG A 217 -14.37 -4.58 3.25
C ARG A 217 -13.52 -3.51 3.95
N LEU A 218 -13.24 -2.38 3.31
CA LEU A 218 -12.53 -1.25 3.93
C LEU A 218 -13.32 -0.65 5.09
N ALA A 219 -14.64 -0.56 4.99
CA ALA A 219 -15.48 -0.11 6.10
C ALA A 219 -15.36 -1.05 7.32
N ALA A 220 -15.39 -2.38 7.08
CA ALA A 220 -15.19 -3.39 8.12
C ALA A 220 -13.76 -3.36 8.69
N PHE A 221 -12.74 -3.17 7.85
CA PHE A 221 -11.34 -3.01 8.23
C PHE A 221 -11.14 -1.81 9.19
N ARG A 222 -11.71 -0.66 8.85
CA ARG A 222 -11.70 0.54 9.71
C ARG A 222 -12.45 0.32 11.03
N ALA A 223 -13.58 -0.39 10.98
CA ALA A 223 -14.34 -0.74 12.17
C ALA A 223 -13.52 -1.67 13.09
N LEU A 224 -12.90 -2.70 12.53
CA LEU A 224 -12.03 -3.62 13.27
C LEU A 224 -10.93 -2.86 14.01
N TYR A 225 -10.18 -1.98 13.31
CA TYR A 225 -9.14 -1.17 13.97
C TYR A 225 -9.70 -0.37 15.17
N ARG A 226 -10.82 0.33 14.97
CA ARG A 226 -11.43 1.11 16.06
C ARG A 226 -11.79 0.26 17.29
N HIS A 227 -12.26 -0.97 17.07
CA HIS A 227 -12.64 -1.87 18.16
C HIS A 227 -11.45 -2.50 18.88
N VAL A 228 -10.36 -2.82 18.16
CA VAL A 228 -9.19 -3.44 18.77
C VAL A 228 -8.20 -2.42 19.34
N ARG A 229 -8.23 -1.18 18.90
CA ARG A 229 -7.32 -0.11 19.33
C ARG A 229 -7.20 0.04 20.85
N PRO A 230 -8.29 0.01 21.64
CA PRO A 230 -8.20 0.08 23.11
C PRO A 230 -7.39 -1.05 23.71
N LEU A 231 -7.29 -2.21 23.06
CA LEU A 231 -6.53 -3.36 23.53
C LEU A 231 -5.01 -3.17 23.44
N TYR A 232 -4.54 -2.21 22.62
CA TYR A 232 -3.12 -1.88 22.49
C TYR A 232 -2.60 -1.04 23.66
N GLU A 233 -3.47 -0.40 24.44
CA GLU A 233 -3.09 0.49 25.55
C GLU A 233 -2.32 -0.20 26.70
N PRO A 234 -2.63 -1.44 27.12
CA PRO A 234 -1.81 -2.15 28.11
C PRO A 234 -0.38 -2.39 27.65
N SER A 235 -0.13 -2.47 26.35
CA SER A 235 1.22 -2.58 25.80
C SER A 235 1.98 -1.26 25.93
N ARG A 236 1.29 -0.12 25.95
CA ARG A 236 1.87 1.21 26.21
C ARG A 236 2.43 1.33 27.62
N ALA A 237 1.69 0.83 28.61
CA ALA A 237 2.09 0.87 30.03
C ALA A 237 3.27 -0.06 30.36
N ARG A 238 3.56 -1.07 29.53
CA ARG A 238 4.67 -2.01 29.75
C ARG A 238 5.99 -1.55 29.13
N LEU A 239 5.95 -0.54 28.25
CA LEU A 239 7.11 -0.01 27.54
C LEU A 239 7.54 1.38 28.05
N ALA A 240 6.79 1.95 28.98
CA ALA A 240 7.09 3.18 29.69
C ALA A 240 7.70 2.87 31.08
#